data_b585e144f4894204fa6489bb5dc82066
#
_entry.id   b585e144f4894204fa6489bb5dc82066
#
_cell.length_a   1.000
_cell.length_b   1.000
_cell.length_c   1.000
_cell.angle_alpha   90.00
_cell.angle_beta   90.00
_cell.angle_gamma   90.00
#
_symmetry.space_group_name_H-M   'P 1'
#
loop_
_entity.id
_entity.type
_entity.pdbx_description
1 polymer ?
#
loop_
_entity_poly.entity_id
_entity_poly.type
_entity_poly.pdbx_seq_one_letter_code
_entity_poly.pdbx_strand_id
1 'polypeptide(L)'
;MEDVYEFTDDSDTALGAAGVAWQDAVFVLRQSRPVVRRHIGAVLNVAGRDRQGRWLAVALIELDPHRDDQYTVAGARYLDDAEIASIERMLKG
;
A
#
# COMPACT_ATOMS: atom_id res chain seq x y z
N MET A 1 -18.02 4.74 -4.64
CA MET A 1 -17.08 4.99 -5.76
C MET A 1 -15.72 4.41 -5.39
N GLU A 2 -15.13 3.67 -6.29
CA GLU A 2 -13.83 3.05 -6.02
C GLU A 2 -12.70 4.04 -6.21
N ASP A 3 -11.66 3.90 -5.39
CA ASP A 3 -10.43 4.67 -5.57
C ASP A 3 -9.73 4.25 -6.86
N VAL A 4 -9.08 5.20 -7.50
CA VAL A 4 -8.30 4.98 -8.72
C VAL A 4 -6.82 5.00 -8.35
N TYR A 5 -6.11 3.94 -8.71
CA TYR A 5 -4.68 3.80 -8.45
C TYR A 5 -3.92 3.76 -9.77
N GLU A 6 -3.03 4.73 -9.97
CA GLU A 6 -2.24 4.83 -11.18
C GLU A 6 -0.84 4.29 -10.94
N PHE A 7 -0.41 3.37 -11.81
CA PHE A 7 0.96 2.85 -11.81
C PHE A 7 1.72 3.51 -12.96
N THR A 8 2.77 4.23 -12.60
CA THR A 8 3.65 4.90 -13.56
C THR A 8 4.93 4.08 -13.75
N ASP A 9 5.79 4.52 -14.68
CA ASP A 9 7.12 3.92 -14.84
C ASP A 9 7.93 4.00 -13.54
N ASP A 10 7.79 5.12 -12.81
CA ASP A 10 8.44 5.27 -11.51
C ASP A 10 7.87 4.28 -10.48
N SER A 11 6.57 4.02 -10.52
CA SER A 11 5.95 3.01 -9.68
C SER A 11 6.57 1.64 -9.95
N ASP A 12 6.65 1.26 -11.21
CA ASP A 12 7.22 -0.03 -11.61
C ASP A 12 8.67 -0.17 -11.19
N THR A 13 9.46 0.89 -11.33
CA THR A 13 10.86 0.91 -10.91
C THR A 13 10.97 0.72 -9.40
N ALA A 14 10.17 1.44 -8.63
CA ALA A 14 10.18 1.35 -7.17
C ALA A 14 9.74 -0.03 -6.68
N LEU A 15 8.70 -0.59 -7.28
CA LEU A 15 8.22 -1.94 -6.94
C LEU A 15 9.28 -2.98 -7.25
N GLY A 16 9.90 -2.90 -8.43
CA GLY A 16 10.96 -3.83 -8.83
C GLY A 16 12.16 -3.77 -7.90
N ALA A 17 12.56 -2.58 -7.49
CA ALA A 17 13.68 -2.39 -6.56
C ALA A 17 13.39 -3.02 -5.19
N ALA A 18 12.13 -3.04 -4.77
CA ALA A 18 11.70 -3.64 -3.50
C ALA A 18 11.37 -5.12 -3.62
N GLY A 19 11.43 -5.69 -4.82
CA GLY A 19 11.07 -7.09 -5.05
C GLY A 19 9.57 -7.36 -4.94
N VAL A 20 8.74 -6.36 -5.26
CA VAL A 20 7.28 -6.46 -5.14
C VAL A 20 6.67 -6.57 -6.53
N ALA A 21 5.84 -7.59 -6.75
CA ALA A 21 5.06 -7.71 -7.98
C ALA A 21 3.89 -6.71 -7.96
N TRP A 22 3.60 -6.07 -9.08
CA TRP A 22 2.50 -5.12 -9.15
C TRP A 22 1.15 -5.76 -8.81
N GLN A 23 0.98 -7.04 -9.14
CA GLN A 23 -0.24 -7.78 -8.81
C GLN A 23 -0.45 -7.87 -7.30
N ASP A 24 0.61 -8.00 -6.52
CA ASP A 24 0.52 -8.02 -5.06
C ASP A 24 0.14 -6.66 -4.50
N ALA A 25 0.69 -5.58 -5.06
CA ALA A 25 0.29 -4.22 -4.67
C ALA A 25 -1.20 -3.99 -4.95
N VAL A 26 -1.69 -4.38 -6.13
CA VAL A 26 -3.10 -4.27 -6.47
C VAL A 26 -3.98 -5.10 -5.52
N PHE A 27 -3.55 -6.30 -5.20
CA PHE A 27 -4.28 -7.17 -4.27
C PHE A 27 -4.44 -6.51 -2.90
N VAL A 28 -3.37 -5.90 -2.37
CA VAL A 28 -3.43 -5.18 -1.09
C VAL A 28 -4.41 -4.02 -1.16
N LEU A 29 -4.39 -3.26 -2.25
CA LEU A 29 -5.23 -2.08 -2.38
C LEU A 29 -6.71 -2.40 -2.57
N ARG A 30 -7.04 -3.54 -3.17
CA ARG A 30 -8.41 -3.83 -3.58
C ARG A 30 -9.06 -5.00 -2.86
N GLN A 31 -8.30 -6.00 -2.45
CA GLN A 31 -8.87 -7.25 -1.96
C GLN A 31 -8.47 -7.63 -0.55
N SER A 32 -7.35 -7.11 -0.07
CA SER A 32 -6.85 -7.50 1.26
C SER A 32 -7.78 -7.00 2.36
N ARG A 33 -8.01 -7.83 3.35
CA ARG A 33 -8.77 -7.51 4.57
C ARG A 33 -8.14 -8.26 5.73
N PRO A 34 -7.86 -7.64 6.88
CA PRO A 34 -7.95 -6.19 7.10
C PRO A 34 -6.80 -5.44 6.47
N VAL A 35 -6.97 -4.13 6.30
CA VAL A 35 -5.88 -3.23 5.91
C VAL A 35 -5.73 -2.13 6.93
N VAL A 36 -4.51 -1.61 7.07
CA VAL A 36 -4.20 -0.47 7.93
C VAL A 36 -3.84 0.71 7.04
N ARG A 37 -4.57 1.80 7.16
CA ARG A 37 -4.35 3.02 6.37
C ARG A 37 -3.79 4.10 7.28
N ARG A 38 -2.73 4.76 6.83
CA ARG A 38 -2.10 5.81 7.61
C ARG A 38 -1.61 6.93 6.71
N HIS A 39 -2.06 8.14 6.99
CA HIS A 39 -1.58 9.34 6.30
C HIS A 39 -0.33 9.87 6.99
N ILE A 40 0.70 10.14 6.20
CA ILE A 40 1.92 10.81 6.64
C ILE A 40 2.17 11.94 5.65
N GLY A 41 1.77 13.17 5.99
CA GLY A 41 1.79 14.28 5.05
C GLY A 41 0.89 14.01 3.84
N ALA A 42 1.43 14.13 2.64
CA ALA A 42 0.71 13.89 1.39
C ALA A 42 0.71 12.41 0.97
N VAL A 43 1.32 11.54 1.78
CA VAL A 43 1.45 10.10 1.45
C VAL A 43 0.45 9.31 2.27
N LEU A 44 -0.32 8.46 1.60
CA LEU A 44 -1.17 7.47 2.24
C LEU A 44 -0.48 6.11 2.16
N ASN A 45 -0.18 5.52 3.31
CA ASN A 45 0.34 4.16 3.38
C ASN A 45 -0.80 3.19 3.65
N VAL A 46 -0.90 2.16 2.83
CA VAL A 46 -1.89 1.09 2.99
C VAL A 46 -1.13 -0.21 3.20
N ALA A 47 -1.28 -0.81 4.36
CA ALA A 47 -0.63 -2.07 4.68
C ALA A 47 -1.67 -3.18 4.75
N GLY A 48 -1.41 -4.29 4.08
CA GLY A 48 -2.28 -5.45 4.06
C GLY A 48 -1.50 -6.69 3.67
N ARG A 49 -2.16 -7.84 3.71
CA ARG A 49 -1.52 -9.10 3.30
C ARG A 49 -1.64 -9.28 1.79
N ASP A 50 -0.54 -9.68 1.17
CA ASP A 50 -0.51 -9.99 -0.25
C ASP A 50 -1.15 -11.36 -0.53
N ARG A 51 -1.07 -11.82 -1.78
CA ARG A 51 -1.66 -13.10 -2.20
C ARG A 51 -1.07 -14.31 -1.46
N GLN A 52 0.11 -14.15 -0.88
CA GLN A 52 0.82 -15.21 -0.14
C GLN A 52 0.73 -15.03 1.36
N GLY A 53 -0.03 -14.05 1.83
CA GLY A 53 -0.22 -13.79 3.25
C GLY A 53 0.88 -12.96 3.90
N ARG A 54 1.79 -12.37 3.13
CA ARG A 54 2.87 -11.52 3.67
C ARG A 54 2.38 -10.08 3.77
N TRP A 55 2.78 -9.39 4.85
CA TRP A 55 2.42 -8.00 5.05
C TRP A 55 3.20 -7.09 4.11
N LEU A 56 2.47 -6.34 3.31
CA LEU A 56 3.00 -5.43 2.30
C LEU A 56 2.43 -4.04 2.51
N ALA A 57 3.27 -3.02 2.57
CA ALA A 57 2.86 -1.62 2.63
C ALA A 57 3.01 -0.99 1.26
N VAL A 58 1.94 -0.34 0.80
CA VAL A 58 1.92 0.39 -0.47
C VAL A 58 1.80 1.87 -0.17
N ALA A 59 2.71 2.67 -0.73
CA ALA A 59 2.72 4.12 -0.56
C ALA A 59 2.00 4.77 -1.74
N LEU A 60 1.04 5.62 -1.43
CA LEU A 60 0.20 6.31 -2.41
C LEU A 60 0.35 7.82 -2.26
N ILE A 61 0.36 8.53 -3.39
CA ILE A 61 0.39 10.00 -3.40
C ILE A 61 -0.88 10.48 -4.10
N GLU A 62 -1.55 11.45 -3.50
CA GLU A 62 -2.75 12.04 -4.11
C GLU A 62 -2.41 12.72 -5.43
N LEU A 63 -3.18 12.42 -6.48
CA LEU A 63 -3.01 13.05 -7.79
C LEU A 63 -3.57 14.46 -7.83
N ASP A 64 -4.66 14.69 -7.12
CA ASP A 64 -5.34 15.99 -7.09
C ASP A 64 -5.73 16.28 -5.64
N PRO A 65 -5.27 17.41 -5.05
CA PRO A 65 -5.60 17.74 -3.66
C PRO A 65 -7.09 17.96 -3.42
N HIS A 66 -7.86 18.19 -4.47
CA HIS A 66 -9.33 18.38 -4.38
C HIS A 66 -10.08 17.05 -4.55
N ARG A 67 -9.39 15.96 -4.84
CA ARG A 67 -10.00 14.63 -5.01
C ARG A 67 -9.23 13.62 -4.15
N ASP A 68 -9.95 12.98 -3.26
CA ASP A 68 -9.37 12.00 -2.34
C ASP A 68 -9.58 10.56 -2.80
N ASP A 69 -9.94 10.36 -4.06
CA ASP A 69 -10.18 9.04 -4.66
C ASP A 69 -9.17 8.68 -5.78
N GLN A 70 -8.16 9.53 -6.02
CA GLN A 70 -7.18 9.30 -7.07
C GLN A 70 -5.77 9.34 -6.51
N TYR A 71 -5.00 8.29 -6.76
CA TYR A 71 -3.67 8.12 -6.21
C TYR A 71 -2.70 7.62 -7.26
N THR A 72 -1.43 8.06 -7.16
CA THR A 72 -0.32 7.43 -7.86
C THR A 72 0.41 6.51 -6.89
N VAL A 73 0.74 5.31 -7.34
CA VAL A 73 1.53 4.38 -6.53
C VAL A 73 2.97 4.85 -6.53
N ALA A 74 3.47 5.29 -5.36
CA ALA A 74 4.84 5.76 -5.22
C ALA A 74 5.83 4.62 -5.03
N GLY A 75 5.39 3.54 -4.39
CA GLY A 75 6.22 2.37 -4.15
C GLY A 75 5.55 1.42 -3.18
N ALA A 76 6.25 0.35 -2.85
CA ALA A 76 5.77 -0.62 -1.88
C ALA A 76 6.97 -1.34 -1.25
N ARG A 77 6.77 -1.89 -0.05
CA ARG A 77 7.79 -2.70 0.61
C ARG A 77 7.15 -3.71 1.55
N TYR A 78 7.82 -4.81 1.75
CA TYR A 78 7.40 -5.77 2.77
C TYR A 78 7.79 -5.26 4.15
N LEU A 79 6.95 -5.54 5.13
CA LEU A 79 7.16 -5.10 6.51
C LEU A 79 8.12 -6.06 7.21
N ASP A 80 8.88 -5.52 8.18
CA ASP A 80 9.72 -6.36 9.04
C ASP A 80 8.89 -6.92 10.22
N ASP A 81 9.50 -7.80 10.98
CA ASP A 81 8.80 -8.50 12.07
C ASP A 81 8.29 -7.55 13.15
N ALA A 82 9.04 -6.47 13.45
CA ALA A 82 8.62 -5.50 14.45
C ALA A 82 7.39 -4.71 13.98
N GLU A 83 7.39 -4.32 12.70
CA GLU A 83 6.25 -3.62 12.10
C GLU A 83 5.01 -4.52 12.06
N ILE A 84 5.18 -5.79 11.70
CA ILE A 84 4.09 -6.77 11.67
C ILE A 84 3.50 -6.95 13.08
N ALA A 85 4.35 -7.09 14.09
CA ALA A 85 3.88 -7.23 15.47
C ALA A 85 3.09 -6.02 15.92
N SER A 86 3.52 -4.81 15.54
CA SER A 86 2.83 -3.57 15.87
C SER A 86 1.44 -3.52 15.23
N ILE A 87 1.33 -3.89 13.95
CA ILE A 87 0.06 -3.93 13.23
C ILE A 87 -0.88 -4.97 13.84
N GLU A 88 -0.38 -6.14 14.16
CA GLU A 88 -1.20 -7.21 14.74
C GLU A 88 -1.76 -6.81 16.10
N ARG A 89 -0.99 -6.07 16.88
CA ARG A 89 -1.49 -5.53 18.16
C ARG A 89 -2.61 -4.51 17.94
N MET A 90 -2.48 -3.66 16.93
CA MET A 90 -3.52 -2.69 16.58
C MET A 90 -4.81 -3.38 16.16
N LEU A 91 -4.72 -4.44 15.38
CA LEU A 91 -5.89 -5.19 14.90
C LEU A 91 -6.60 -5.98 15.98
N LYS A 92 -5.88 -6.38 17.01
CA LYS A 92 -6.47 -7.10 18.16
C LYS A 92 -7.10 -6.16 19.18
N GLY A 93 -6.59 -4.96 19.24
CA GLY A 93 -7.06 -3.96 20.19
C GLY A 93 -8.28 -3.26 19.75
#